data_311589a45544a758a7c40254578f7a2d
#
_entry.id   311589a45544a758a7c40254578f7a2d
#
_cell.length_a   1.000
_cell.length_b   1.000
_cell.length_c   1.000
_cell.angle_alpha   90.00
_cell.angle_beta   90.00
_cell.angle_gamma   90.00
#
_symmetry.space_group_name_H-M   'P 1'
#
loop_
_entity.id
_entity.type
_entity.pdbx_description
1 polymer ?
#
loop_
_entity_poly.entity_id
_entity_poly.type
_entity_poly.pdbx_seq_one_letter_code
_entity_poly.pdbx_strand_id
1 'polypeptide(L)'
;IFEQFLKDTEEEVEQDGEKITFHNLMNVMPTPEILRKVHASNPPVIYKDKKTGEYVWQDFFEEVDESTTEKIEIVKGTDIYDELMEKFGCLTWYNWNVDAWGTKWSARMDDIDLDEYRLQFWCDTAWCPPNELLEFIADKYKVTVECFYEIEGYGDEGVGKDTYSPNLEEAKI
;
A
#
# COMPACT_ATOMS: atom_id res chain seq x y z
N ILE A 1 15.97 -15.62 0.65
CA ILE A 1 14.56 -15.23 0.45
C ILE A 1 14.18 -14.17 1.48
N PHE A 2 14.32 -14.45 2.79
CA PHE A 2 13.91 -13.52 3.85
C PHE A 2 14.71 -12.20 3.86
N GLU A 3 16.02 -12.25 3.58
CA GLU A 3 16.84 -11.04 3.44
C GLU A 3 16.34 -10.15 2.28
N GLN A 4 15.90 -10.76 1.17
CA GLN A 4 15.33 -9.99 0.06
C GLN A 4 13.98 -9.39 0.45
N PHE A 5 13.13 -10.14 1.16
CA PHE A 5 11.86 -9.63 1.66
C PHE A 5 12.07 -8.43 2.61
N LEU A 6 12.98 -8.54 3.58
CA LEU A 6 13.30 -7.43 4.48
C LEU A 6 13.82 -6.20 3.72
N LYS A 7 14.67 -6.41 2.71
CA LYS A 7 15.13 -5.32 1.86
C LYS A 7 13.99 -4.67 1.06
N ASP A 8 13.05 -5.46 0.54
CA ASP A 8 11.90 -4.95 -0.21
C ASP A 8 10.90 -4.16 0.68
N THR A 9 10.91 -4.41 1.99
CA THR A 9 10.04 -3.70 2.97
C THR A 9 10.71 -2.50 3.61
N GLU A 10 12.02 -2.30 3.43
CA GLU A 10 12.80 -1.23 4.06
C GLU A 10 12.29 0.16 3.64
N GLU A 11 12.15 1.05 4.61
CA GLU A 11 11.76 2.44 4.43
C GLU A 11 12.63 3.34 5.32
N GLU A 12 13.18 4.42 4.74
CA GLU A 12 13.94 5.43 5.47
C GLU A 12 13.09 6.70 5.62
N VAL A 13 13.02 7.22 6.83
CA VAL A 13 12.45 8.54 7.11
C VAL A 13 13.44 9.40 7.87
N GLU A 14 13.36 10.71 7.68
CA GLU A 14 14.11 11.68 8.47
C GLU A 14 13.19 12.20 9.59
N GLN A 15 13.62 11.98 10.83
CA GLN A 15 12.92 12.47 12.01
C GLN A 15 13.93 13.21 12.91
N ASP A 16 13.64 14.46 13.26
CA ASP A 16 14.49 15.31 14.11
C ASP A 16 15.95 15.44 13.61
N GLY A 17 16.17 15.36 12.28
CA GLY A 17 17.47 15.43 11.64
C GLY A 17 18.26 14.11 11.65
N GLU A 18 17.67 13.03 12.12
CA GLU A 18 18.24 11.68 12.10
C GLU A 18 17.49 10.81 11.07
N LYS A 19 18.23 9.96 10.36
CA LYS A 19 17.65 8.94 9.49
C LYS A 19 17.26 7.73 10.32
N ILE A 20 15.98 7.38 10.26
CA ILE A 20 15.43 6.19 10.91
C ILE A 20 15.00 5.22 9.80
N THR A 21 15.46 3.99 9.91
CA THR A 21 15.04 2.89 9.03
C THR A 21 14.03 2.02 9.75
N PHE A 22 12.93 1.71 9.09
CA PHE A 22 11.94 0.74 9.54
C PHE A 22 11.45 -0.10 8.36
N HIS A 23 10.63 -1.12 8.64
CA HIS A 23 10.06 -1.97 7.62
C HIS A 23 8.56 -1.71 7.49
N ASN A 24 8.12 -1.48 6.25
CA ASN A 24 6.72 -1.29 5.88
C ASN A 24 6.29 -2.44 4.97
N LEU A 25 5.37 -3.26 5.45
CA LEU A 25 4.92 -4.47 4.74
C LEU A 25 4.42 -4.17 3.32
N MET A 26 3.75 -3.01 3.14
CA MET A 26 3.18 -2.61 1.86
C MET A 26 4.21 -2.21 0.80
N ASN A 27 5.47 -1.99 1.17
CA ASN A 27 6.53 -1.67 0.21
C ASN A 27 6.85 -2.82 -0.75
N VAL A 28 6.42 -4.06 -0.46
CA VAL A 28 6.53 -5.18 -1.42
C VAL A 28 5.62 -5.01 -2.64
N MET A 29 4.53 -4.21 -2.49
CA MET A 29 3.58 -3.84 -3.53
C MET A 29 3.11 -2.40 -3.28
N PRO A 30 3.94 -1.38 -3.56
CA PRO A 30 3.63 0.00 -3.19
C PRO A 30 2.48 0.58 -4.02
N THR A 31 1.66 1.40 -3.37
CA THR A 31 0.65 2.20 -4.08
C THR A 31 1.29 2.99 -5.22
N PRO A 32 0.75 2.94 -6.44
CA PRO A 32 1.25 3.72 -7.57
C PRO A 32 1.38 5.22 -7.24
N GLU A 33 2.50 5.83 -7.63
CA GLU A 33 2.82 7.21 -7.28
C GLU A 33 1.72 8.20 -7.68
N ILE A 34 1.15 8.03 -8.87
CA ILE A 34 0.09 8.90 -9.37
C ILE A 34 -1.16 8.83 -8.48
N LEU A 35 -1.53 7.64 -8.00
CA LEU A 35 -2.69 7.48 -7.11
C LEU A 35 -2.47 8.11 -5.74
N ARG A 36 -1.23 8.14 -5.25
CA ARG A 36 -0.88 8.82 -3.99
C ARG A 36 -1.07 10.34 -4.07
N LYS A 37 -1.00 10.91 -5.28
CA LYS A 37 -1.26 12.34 -5.53
C LYS A 37 -2.74 12.68 -5.61
N VAL A 38 -3.63 11.68 -5.65
CA VAL A 38 -5.08 11.90 -5.72
C VAL A 38 -5.67 12.02 -4.31
N HIS A 39 -6.38 13.10 -4.07
CA HIS A 39 -7.22 13.24 -2.87
C HIS A 39 -8.49 12.40 -3.05
N ALA A 40 -8.73 11.48 -2.12
CA ALA A 40 -9.89 10.60 -2.13
C ALA A 40 -11.17 11.32 -1.63
N SER A 41 -11.53 12.43 -2.27
CA SER A 41 -12.75 13.20 -2.07
C SER A 41 -13.86 12.71 -3.01
N ASN A 42 -15.02 13.33 -2.95
CA ASN A 42 -16.12 13.05 -3.88
C ASN A 42 -16.59 14.34 -4.57
N PRO A 43 -16.26 14.56 -5.88
CA PRO A 43 -15.39 13.70 -6.70
C PRO A 43 -13.93 13.70 -6.23
N PRO A 44 -13.11 12.69 -6.64
CA PRO A 44 -11.66 12.71 -6.40
C PRO A 44 -11.00 13.89 -7.09
N VAL A 45 -9.91 14.39 -6.51
CA VAL A 45 -9.22 15.58 -6.99
C VAL A 45 -7.72 15.34 -7.09
N ILE A 46 -7.09 15.86 -8.14
CA ILE A 46 -5.64 15.90 -8.30
C ILE A 46 -5.21 17.33 -8.66
N TYR A 47 -4.00 17.70 -8.27
CA TYR A 47 -3.44 19.02 -8.57
C TYR A 47 -2.34 18.93 -9.61
N LYS A 48 -2.30 19.89 -10.53
CA LYS A 48 -1.32 19.99 -11.60
C LYS A 48 -0.58 21.29 -11.51
N ASP A 49 0.74 21.27 -11.54
CA ASP A 49 1.56 22.47 -11.63
C ASP A 49 1.36 23.12 -13.02
N LYS A 50 0.98 24.40 -13.03
CA LYS A 50 0.68 25.13 -14.27
C LYS A 50 1.89 25.39 -15.14
N LYS A 51 3.10 25.41 -14.55
CA LYS A 51 4.35 25.71 -15.25
C LYS A 51 4.97 24.46 -15.86
N THR A 52 5.03 23.36 -15.08
CA THR A 52 5.64 22.08 -15.51
C THR A 52 4.66 21.16 -16.20
N GLY A 53 3.37 21.28 -15.89
CA GLY A 53 2.33 20.38 -16.36
C GLY A 53 2.32 19.03 -15.62
N GLU A 54 3.12 18.87 -14.56
CA GLU A 54 3.20 17.65 -13.78
C GLU A 54 2.14 17.59 -12.69
N TYR A 55 1.68 16.39 -12.36
CA TYR A 55 0.83 16.18 -11.19
C TYR A 55 1.65 16.27 -9.93
N VAL A 56 1.19 17.11 -8.99
CA VAL A 56 1.88 17.38 -7.72
C VAL A 56 1.09 16.83 -6.55
N TRP A 57 1.82 16.39 -5.53
CA TRP A 57 1.23 16.05 -4.25
C TRP A 57 0.87 17.35 -3.52
N GLN A 58 -0.32 17.40 -2.93
CA GLN A 58 -0.78 18.52 -2.13
C GLN A 58 -1.21 18.01 -0.76
N ASP A 59 -0.69 18.60 0.31
CA ASP A 59 -1.14 18.27 1.65
C ASP A 59 -2.61 18.67 1.83
N PHE A 60 -3.37 17.82 2.50
CA PHE A 60 -4.80 18.05 2.75
C PHE A 60 -5.05 19.26 3.65
N PHE A 61 -4.06 19.62 4.49
CA PHE A 61 -4.13 20.67 5.48
C PHE A 61 -3.46 22.00 5.05
N GLU A 62 -2.78 22.00 3.90
CA GLU A 62 -2.15 23.20 3.35
C GLU A 62 -3.08 23.92 2.35
N GLU A 63 -3.09 25.24 2.40
CA GLU A 63 -3.79 26.04 1.39
C GLU A 63 -3.10 25.87 0.03
N VAL A 64 -3.90 25.46 -0.95
CA VAL A 64 -3.44 25.30 -2.32
C VAL A 64 -3.19 26.68 -2.93
N ASP A 65 -1.98 26.92 -3.43
CA ASP A 65 -1.70 28.13 -4.19
C ASP A 65 -2.30 28.01 -5.60
N GLU A 66 -3.51 28.53 -5.75
CA GLU A 66 -4.25 28.55 -7.03
C GLU A 66 -3.54 29.36 -8.12
N SER A 67 -2.53 30.19 -7.79
CA SER A 67 -1.75 30.92 -8.79
C SER A 67 -0.78 30.00 -9.54
N THR A 68 -0.24 28.96 -8.86
CA THR A 68 0.77 28.02 -9.38
C THR A 68 0.20 26.66 -9.74
N THR A 69 -0.94 26.28 -9.15
CA THR A 69 -1.55 24.95 -9.36
C THR A 69 -2.94 25.05 -9.97
N GLU A 70 -3.33 24.02 -10.69
CA GLU A 70 -4.66 23.80 -11.24
C GLU A 70 -5.29 22.60 -10.53
N LYS A 71 -6.47 22.81 -9.95
CA LYS A 71 -7.30 21.76 -9.36
C LYS A 71 -8.08 21.05 -10.46
N ILE A 72 -7.94 19.73 -10.56
CA ILE A 72 -8.64 18.89 -11.52
C ILE A 72 -9.54 17.91 -10.78
N GLU A 73 -10.85 17.99 -11.01
CA GLU A 73 -11.79 16.99 -10.55
C GLU A 73 -11.76 15.78 -11.48
N ILE A 74 -11.57 14.59 -10.91
CA ILE A 74 -11.47 13.34 -11.68
C ILE A 74 -12.87 12.77 -11.86
N VAL A 75 -13.49 13.13 -12.98
CA VAL A 75 -14.84 12.70 -13.35
C VAL A 75 -14.83 12.04 -14.72
N LYS A 76 -15.81 11.17 -14.98
CA LYS A 76 -15.92 10.48 -16.27
C LYS A 76 -15.92 11.47 -17.44
N GLY A 77 -15.02 11.24 -18.40
CA GLY A 77 -14.82 12.07 -19.57
C GLY A 77 -13.65 13.08 -19.45
N THR A 78 -12.91 13.04 -18.35
CA THR A 78 -11.60 13.71 -18.25
C THR A 78 -10.49 12.72 -18.65
N ASP A 79 -9.43 13.21 -19.28
CA ASP A 79 -8.29 12.38 -19.72
C ASP A 79 -7.69 11.59 -18.54
N ILE A 80 -7.55 12.24 -17.38
CA ILE A 80 -7.01 11.62 -16.17
C ILE A 80 -7.93 10.49 -15.65
N TYR A 81 -9.25 10.62 -15.77
CA TYR A 81 -10.17 9.55 -15.41
C TYR A 81 -9.92 8.29 -16.24
N ASP A 82 -9.87 8.48 -17.58
CA ASP A 82 -9.70 7.37 -18.51
C ASP A 82 -8.31 6.71 -18.32
N GLU A 83 -7.25 7.51 -18.12
CA GLU A 83 -5.90 7.02 -17.83
C GLU A 83 -5.84 6.17 -16.55
N LEU A 84 -6.41 6.66 -15.44
CA LEU A 84 -6.39 5.94 -14.16
C LEU A 84 -7.22 4.66 -14.22
N MET A 85 -8.40 4.71 -14.85
CA MET A 85 -9.27 3.54 -15.00
C MET A 85 -8.66 2.47 -15.92
N GLU A 86 -8.01 2.86 -17.02
CA GLU A 86 -7.34 1.93 -17.92
C GLU A 86 -6.15 1.24 -17.24
N LYS A 87 -5.35 2.02 -16.49
CA LYS A 87 -4.08 1.54 -15.93
C LYS A 87 -4.24 0.82 -14.60
N PHE A 88 -5.19 1.26 -13.74
CA PHE A 88 -5.30 0.78 -12.36
C PHE A 88 -6.69 0.25 -12.00
N GLY A 89 -7.71 0.43 -12.86
CA GLY A 89 -9.08 0.03 -12.57
C GLY A 89 -9.78 0.87 -11.49
N CYS A 90 -9.12 1.89 -10.95
CA CYS A 90 -9.63 2.73 -9.87
C CYS A 90 -9.10 4.17 -9.98
N LEU A 91 -9.70 5.09 -9.20
CA LEU A 91 -9.37 6.52 -9.28
C LEU A 91 -8.55 7.03 -8.09
N THR A 92 -8.45 6.27 -7.01
CA THR A 92 -7.83 6.74 -5.76
C THR A 92 -6.91 5.69 -5.16
N TRP A 93 -5.92 6.16 -4.38
CA TRP A 93 -5.06 5.31 -3.58
C TRP A 93 -5.89 4.41 -2.62
N TYR A 94 -6.99 4.93 -2.07
CA TYR A 94 -7.85 4.20 -1.15
C TYR A 94 -8.45 2.95 -1.80
N ASN A 95 -9.07 3.10 -2.98
CA ASN A 95 -9.64 1.97 -3.71
C ASN A 95 -8.57 0.96 -4.10
N TRP A 96 -7.44 1.48 -4.62
CA TRP A 96 -6.31 0.63 -5.01
C TRP A 96 -5.75 -0.17 -3.83
N ASN A 97 -5.52 0.47 -2.67
CA ASN A 97 -5.00 -0.22 -1.50
C ASN A 97 -5.94 -1.32 -1.00
N VAL A 98 -7.25 -1.03 -0.94
CA VAL A 98 -8.25 -2.03 -0.54
C VAL A 98 -8.27 -3.21 -1.50
N ASP A 99 -8.20 -2.96 -2.81
CA ASP A 99 -8.22 -4.01 -3.83
C ASP A 99 -6.92 -4.82 -3.89
N ALA A 100 -5.76 -4.15 -3.72
CA ALA A 100 -4.44 -4.76 -3.86
C ALA A 100 -3.88 -5.35 -2.55
N TRP A 101 -4.23 -4.77 -1.41
CA TRP A 101 -3.72 -5.21 -0.10
C TRP A 101 -4.78 -5.90 0.76
N GLY A 102 -6.09 -5.67 0.52
CA GLY A 102 -7.18 -6.05 1.41
C GLY A 102 -7.38 -5.07 2.57
N THR A 103 -6.57 -4.02 2.69
CA THR A 103 -6.64 -3.02 3.76
C THR A 103 -6.29 -1.63 3.23
N LYS A 104 -6.66 -0.57 3.98
CA LYS A 104 -6.57 0.79 3.40
C LYS A 104 -5.23 1.49 3.58
N TRP A 105 -4.48 1.24 4.64
CA TRP A 105 -3.20 1.92 4.89
C TRP A 105 -2.06 0.97 5.19
N SER A 106 -0.86 1.52 5.15
CA SER A 106 0.39 0.79 5.35
C SER A 106 0.49 0.21 6.77
N ALA A 107 1.25 -0.87 6.88
CA ALA A 107 1.53 -1.56 8.12
C ALA A 107 3.03 -1.59 8.39
N ARG A 108 3.46 -0.94 9.47
CA ARG A 108 4.81 -1.07 9.98
C ARG A 108 4.99 -2.47 10.56
N MET A 109 6.12 -3.07 10.25
CA MET A 109 6.51 -4.36 10.83
C MET A 109 7.32 -4.11 12.11
N ASP A 110 6.85 -4.66 13.21
CA ASP A 110 7.48 -4.59 14.52
C ASP A 110 7.89 -5.98 15.00
N ASP A 111 8.77 -6.06 16.00
CA ASP A 111 9.24 -7.31 16.62
C ASP A 111 9.71 -8.37 15.60
N ILE A 112 10.54 -7.94 14.64
CA ILE A 112 11.04 -8.80 13.59
C ILE A 112 12.01 -9.82 14.16
N ASP A 113 11.66 -11.11 14.07
CA ASP A 113 12.49 -12.27 14.44
C ASP A 113 12.78 -13.11 13.20
N LEU A 114 14.06 -13.27 12.89
CA LEU A 114 14.55 -13.98 11.71
C LEU A 114 15.48 -15.14 12.13
N ASP A 115 15.14 -16.35 11.73
CA ASP A 115 16.05 -17.49 11.76
C ASP A 115 16.29 -18.06 10.34
N GLU A 116 16.98 -19.18 10.24
CA GLU A 116 17.33 -19.80 8.95
C GLU A 116 16.09 -20.21 8.12
N TYR A 117 14.97 -20.53 8.78
CA TYR A 117 13.79 -21.14 8.16
C TYR A 117 12.53 -20.31 8.30
N ARG A 118 12.54 -19.29 9.14
CA ARG A 118 11.35 -18.52 9.51
C ARG A 118 11.66 -17.04 9.69
N LEU A 119 10.77 -16.21 9.19
CA LEU A 119 10.65 -14.80 9.52
C LEU A 119 9.30 -14.56 10.21
N GLN A 120 9.32 -13.93 11.36
CA GLN A 120 8.13 -13.55 12.11
C GLN A 120 8.15 -12.06 12.42
N PHE A 121 7.01 -11.42 12.40
CA PHE A 121 6.83 -10.01 12.76
C PHE A 121 5.39 -9.75 13.18
N TRP A 122 5.16 -8.60 13.82
CA TRP A 122 3.86 -8.05 14.12
C TRP A 122 3.58 -6.83 13.24
N CYS A 123 2.32 -6.61 12.90
CA CYS A 123 1.89 -5.37 12.27
C CYS A 123 0.42 -5.10 12.54
N ASP A 124 0.06 -3.81 12.63
CA ASP A 124 -1.33 -3.37 12.71
C ASP A 124 -1.83 -2.98 11.33
N THR A 125 -3.04 -3.42 10.98
CA THR A 125 -3.72 -3.10 9.74
C THR A 125 -5.12 -2.55 10.01
N ALA A 126 -5.71 -1.84 9.03
CA ALA A 126 -7.07 -1.36 9.16
C ALA A 126 -8.07 -2.48 8.92
N TRP A 127 -8.95 -2.73 9.89
CA TRP A 127 -10.17 -3.59 9.86
C TRP A 127 -9.92 -5.10 9.81
N CYS A 128 -9.01 -5.57 8.97
CA CYS A 128 -8.79 -6.99 8.74
C CYS A 128 -7.34 -7.27 8.28
N PRO A 129 -6.91 -8.52 8.29
CA PRO A 129 -5.63 -8.90 7.70
C PRO A 129 -5.53 -8.48 6.23
N PRO A 130 -4.32 -8.15 5.74
CA PRO A 130 -4.09 -7.73 4.35
C PRO A 130 -4.01 -8.97 3.43
N ASN A 131 -5.12 -9.69 3.27
CA ASN A 131 -5.16 -11.03 2.68
C ASN A 131 -4.59 -11.07 1.26
N GLU A 132 -4.95 -10.13 0.40
CA GLU A 132 -4.50 -10.04 -0.99
C GLU A 132 -2.98 -9.81 -1.06
N LEU A 133 -2.44 -8.98 -0.16
CA LEU A 133 -1.00 -8.76 -0.05
C LEU A 133 -0.26 -10.01 0.46
N LEU A 134 -0.82 -10.72 1.44
CA LEU A 134 -0.21 -11.94 1.99
C LEU A 134 -0.17 -13.06 0.95
N GLU A 135 -1.21 -13.20 0.13
CA GLU A 135 -1.23 -14.11 -1.01
C GLU A 135 -0.15 -13.74 -2.04
N PHE A 136 -0.06 -12.46 -2.38
CA PHE A 136 1.00 -11.95 -3.26
C PHE A 136 2.41 -12.21 -2.70
N ILE A 137 2.63 -12.01 -1.39
CA ILE A 137 3.92 -12.30 -0.74
C ILE A 137 4.26 -13.79 -0.86
N ALA A 138 3.30 -14.68 -0.57
CA ALA A 138 3.50 -16.11 -0.69
C ALA A 138 3.94 -16.49 -2.12
N ASP A 139 3.28 -15.92 -3.12
CA ASP A 139 3.62 -16.18 -4.53
C ASP A 139 4.94 -15.54 -4.96
N LYS A 140 5.18 -14.28 -4.62
CA LYS A 140 6.40 -13.56 -5.02
C LYS A 140 7.66 -14.19 -4.46
N TYR A 141 7.66 -14.55 -3.18
CA TYR A 141 8.84 -15.08 -2.50
C TYR A 141 8.87 -16.60 -2.43
N LYS A 142 7.83 -17.28 -2.93
CA LYS A 142 7.69 -18.76 -2.90
C LYS A 142 7.80 -19.33 -1.49
N VAL A 143 7.12 -18.70 -0.55
CA VAL A 143 7.06 -19.08 0.86
C VAL A 143 5.63 -19.36 1.28
N THR A 144 5.46 -20.15 2.35
CA THR A 144 4.16 -20.24 3.03
C THR A 144 4.07 -19.11 4.05
N VAL A 145 2.97 -18.35 4.03
CA VAL A 145 2.66 -17.29 4.99
C VAL A 145 1.56 -17.79 5.92
N GLU A 146 1.80 -17.74 7.23
CA GLU A 146 0.79 -17.98 8.26
C GLU A 146 0.47 -16.63 8.93
N CYS A 147 -0.77 -16.19 8.86
CA CYS A 147 -1.26 -14.97 9.48
C CYS A 147 -2.14 -15.33 10.69
N PHE A 148 -1.71 -14.93 11.88
CA PHE A 148 -2.53 -14.97 13.08
C PHE A 148 -3.04 -13.56 13.35
N TYR A 149 -4.33 -13.38 13.54
CA TYR A 149 -4.92 -12.05 13.66
C TYR A 149 -5.95 -11.99 14.79
N GLU A 150 -6.11 -10.76 15.30
CA GLU A 150 -7.17 -10.37 16.22
C GLU A 150 -7.81 -9.08 15.71
N ILE A 151 -9.13 -9.10 15.52
CA ILE A 151 -9.91 -7.94 15.08
C ILE A 151 -10.47 -7.24 16.31
N GLU A 152 -10.04 -6.00 16.52
CA GLU A 152 -10.46 -5.19 17.66
C GLU A 152 -12.00 -5.07 17.74
N GLY A 153 -12.53 -5.27 18.95
CA GLY A 153 -13.96 -5.14 19.23
C GLY A 153 -14.81 -6.39 18.98
N TYR A 154 -14.24 -7.46 18.45
CA TYR A 154 -14.96 -8.72 18.16
C TYR A 154 -14.71 -9.84 19.18
N GLY A 155 -13.81 -9.62 20.17
CA GLY A 155 -13.46 -10.66 21.16
C GLY A 155 -12.99 -11.96 20.50
N ASP A 156 -13.37 -13.11 21.07
CA ASP A 156 -12.95 -14.42 20.56
C ASP A 156 -13.43 -14.72 19.12
N GLU A 157 -14.48 -14.07 18.66
CA GLU A 157 -14.99 -14.20 17.27
C GLU A 157 -14.08 -13.47 16.26
N GLY A 158 -13.29 -12.50 16.72
CA GLY A 158 -12.35 -11.75 15.90
C GLY A 158 -10.95 -12.37 15.80
N VAL A 159 -10.70 -13.50 16.48
CA VAL A 159 -9.40 -14.18 16.46
C VAL A 159 -9.38 -15.28 15.39
N GLY A 160 -8.33 -15.29 14.57
CA GLY A 160 -8.23 -16.29 13.51
C GLY A 160 -6.80 -16.59 13.07
N LYS A 161 -6.73 -17.56 12.16
CA LYS A 161 -5.50 -17.94 11.47
C LYS A 161 -5.82 -18.27 10.02
N ASP A 162 -5.10 -17.63 9.12
CA ASP A 162 -5.12 -17.94 7.69
C ASP A 162 -3.75 -18.41 7.21
N THR A 163 -3.73 -19.20 6.14
CA THR A 163 -2.50 -19.74 5.57
C THR A 163 -2.52 -19.56 4.05
N TYR A 164 -1.50 -18.90 3.52
CA TYR A 164 -1.31 -18.64 2.10
C TYR A 164 -0.12 -19.46 1.60
N SER A 165 -0.32 -20.22 0.54
CA SER A 165 0.72 -21.06 -0.06
C SER A 165 1.02 -20.60 -1.47
N PRO A 166 2.29 -20.65 -1.90
CA PRO A 166 2.67 -20.22 -3.24
C PRO A 166 2.01 -21.10 -4.32
N ASN A 167 1.60 -20.47 -5.39
CA ASN A 167 1.19 -21.19 -6.60
C ASN A 167 2.43 -21.77 -7.29
N LEU A 168 2.58 -23.08 -7.26
CA LEU A 168 3.72 -23.80 -7.85
C LEU A 168 3.47 -24.25 -9.30
N GLU A 169 2.31 -23.96 -9.88
CA GLU A 169 1.98 -24.45 -11.24
C GLU A 169 2.71 -23.74 -12.37
N GLU A 170 3.29 -22.55 -12.13
CA GLU A 170 4.03 -21.78 -13.17
C GLU A 170 5.51 -22.20 -13.35
N ALA A 171 6.02 -23.15 -12.58
CA ALA A 171 7.41 -23.61 -12.67
C ALA A 171 7.65 -24.73 -13.70
N LYS A 172 6.73 -24.97 -14.65
CA LYS A 172 6.88 -25.92 -15.74
C LYS A 172 7.07 -25.21 -17.08
N ILE A 173 8.26 -24.65 -17.29
CA ILE A 173 8.80 -24.40 -18.63
C ILE A 173 10.23 -24.93 -18.68
#